data_4029b714da8dd6ec2d86636116970ec0
#
_entry.id   4029b714da8dd6ec2d86636116970ec0
#
_cell.length_a   1.000
_cell.length_b   1.000
_cell.length_c   1.000
_cell.angle_alpha   90.00
_cell.angle_beta   90.00
_cell.angle_gamma   90.00
#
_symmetry.space_group_name_H-M   'P 1'
#
loop_
_entity.id
_entity.type
_entity.pdbx_description
1 polymer ?
#
loop_
_entity_poly.entity_id
_entity_poly.type
_entity_poly.pdbx_seq_one_letter_code
_entity_poly.pdbx_strand_id
1 'polypeptide(L)'
;MKDIKGYEKEYAVTSCGKVWSYKSKKFLRPHLNENGYLYVNLCKEGKIKHCRVNRLVAETYIPNPDPEKYPHCGHKDEIRTHNWVSNLYWTNSLENNNYGHRNERLSESLSKPVYCEELDRVFKSATVAADELNLNNRSISACCTGRTKSYLGQHWRFATETEIAIYKMKTSLDKLTDAIKKDLHLERIGLECNALLESAC
;
A
#
# COMPACT_ATOMS: atom_id res chain seq x y z
N MET A 1 7.02 20.82 20.40
CA MET A 1 8.22 20.12 19.89
C MET A 1 9.06 19.61 21.03
N LYS A 2 9.85 18.56 20.81
CA LYS A 2 10.75 17.95 21.79
C LYS A 2 12.15 17.84 21.19
N ASP A 3 13.16 17.91 22.03
CA ASP A 3 14.55 17.74 21.60
C ASP A 3 14.79 16.36 21.03
N ILE A 4 15.63 16.28 19.99
CA ILE A 4 16.02 15.02 19.36
C ILE A 4 17.10 14.36 20.21
N LYS A 5 16.92 13.09 20.57
CA LYS A 5 17.86 12.31 21.36
C LYS A 5 19.27 12.31 20.73
N GLY A 6 20.27 12.70 21.51
CA GLY A 6 21.66 12.85 21.05
C GLY A 6 21.97 14.19 20.36
N TYR A 7 20.96 15.08 20.22
CA TYR A 7 21.06 16.43 19.67
C TYR A 7 20.31 17.45 20.52
N GLU A 8 20.27 17.23 21.83
CA GLU A 8 19.59 18.07 22.80
C GLU A 8 20.12 19.52 22.72
N LYS A 9 19.21 20.50 22.74
CA LYS A 9 19.52 21.94 22.56
C LYS A 9 20.14 22.32 21.19
N GLU A 10 20.37 21.37 20.29
CA GLU A 10 20.82 21.63 18.92
C GLU A 10 19.66 21.52 17.94
N TYR A 11 18.85 20.46 18.07
CA TYR A 11 17.67 20.22 17.20
C TYR A 11 16.49 19.67 17.99
N ALA A 12 15.30 20.09 17.58
CA ALA A 12 14.04 19.55 18.08
C ALA A 12 13.15 19.12 16.92
N VAL A 13 12.23 18.20 17.19
CA VAL A 13 11.21 17.76 16.21
C VAL A 13 9.82 18.00 16.75
N THR A 14 8.89 18.37 15.86
CA THR A 14 7.47 18.50 16.18
C THR A 14 6.75 17.18 16.02
N SER A 15 5.56 17.04 16.60
CA SER A 15 4.68 15.88 16.42
C SER A 15 4.21 15.67 14.97
N CYS A 16 4.34 16.68 14.10
CA CYS A 16 3.99 16.60 12.67
C CYS A 16 5.21 16.44 11.75
N GLY A 17 6.42 16.19 12.29
CA GLY A 17 7.62 15.89 11.51
C GLY A 17 8.43 17.10 11.03
N LYS A 18 8.15 18.32 11.52
CA LYS A 18 9.01 19.49 11.24
C LYS A 18 10.20 19.47 12.19
N VAL A 19 11.41 19.64 11.67
CA VAL A 19 12.66 19.65 12.47
C VAL A 19 13.17 21.08 12.62
N TRP A 20 13.32 21.51 13.86
CA TRP A 20 13.83 22.83 14.22
C TRP A 20 15.32 22.78 14.53
N SER A 21 16.05 23.77 14.07
CA SER A 21 17.46 24.00 14.45
C SER A 21 17.56 25.19 15.37
N TYR A 22 18.05 24.99 16.60
CA TYR A 22 18.26 26.06 17.58
C TYR A 22 19.37 27.01 17.14
N LYS A 23 20.42 26.49 16.49
CA LYS A 23 21.55 27.29 15.99
C LYS A 23 21.12 28.27 14.89
N SER A 24 20.36 27.78 13.91
CA SER A 24 19.93 28.61 12.78
C SER A 24 18.58 29.31 13.01
N LYS A 25 17.91 29.01 14.14
CA LYS A 25 16.59 29.54 14.53
C LYS A 25 15.55 29.41 13.41
N LYS A 26 15.53 28.25 12.72
CA LYS A 26 14.59 27.96 11.64
C LYS A 26 14.28 26.47 11.54
N PHE A 27 13.15 26.15 10.88
CA PHE A 27 12.87 24.79 10.48
C PHE A 27 13.79 24.37 9.33
N LEU A 28 14.32 23.16 9.42
CA LEU A 28 15.12 22.57 8.35
C LEU A 28 14.19 22.20 7.19
N ARG A 29 14.68 22.38 5.96
CA ARG A 29 13.99 21.94 4.76
C ARG A 29 14.29 20.44 4.55
N PRO A 30 13.27 19.56 4.61
CA PRO A 30 13.49 18.15 4.32
C PRO A 30 13.68 17.94 2.82
N HIS A 31 14.41 16.90 2.45
CA HIS A 31 14.58 16.44 1.07
C HIS A 31 14.05 15.02 0.93
N LEU A 32 13.53 14.71 -0.25
CA LEU A 32 13.03 13.39 -0.60
C LEU A 32 14.16 12.54 -1.12
N ASN A 33 14.29 11.29 -0.67
CA ASN A 33 15.22 10.33 -1.26
C ASN A 33 14.54 9.49 -2.36
N GLU A 34 15.33 8.69 -3.08
CA GLU A 34 14.88 7.78 -4.14
C GLU A 34 13.77 6.81 -3.68
N ASN A 35 13.79 6.43 -2.40
CA ASN A 35 12.79 5.55 -1.81
C ASN A 35 11.53 6.28 -1.30
N GLY A 36 11.39 7.58 -1.56
CA GLY A 36 10.21 8.37 -1.17
C GLY A 36 10.13 8.74 0.31
N TYR A 37 11.23 8.63 1.09
CA TYR A 37 11.29 9.10 2.48
C TYR A 37 11.81 10.51 2.58
N LEU A 38 11.28 11.27 3.55
CA LEU A 38 11.81 12.59 3.92
C LEU A 38 13.01 12.44 4.85
N TYR A 39 14.09 13.17 4.52
CA TYR A 39 15.34 13.25 5.27
C TYR A 39 15.67 14.68 5.64
N VAL A 40 16.38 14.84 6.75
CA VAL A 40 17.07 16.09 7.13
C VAL A 40 18.51 15.78 7.49
N ASN A 41 19.36 16.79 7.31
CA ASN A 41 20.76 16.72 7.69
C ASN A 41 20.94 17.35 9.06
N LEU A 42 21.36 16.56 10.04
CA LEU A 42 21.73 17.02 11.38
C LEU A 42 23.25 17.09 11.46
N CYS A 43 23.79 18.21 11.96
CA CYS A 43 25.21 18.41 12.12
C CYS A 43 25.53 18.48 13.62
N LYS A 44 26.46 17.66 14.07
CA LYS A 44 27.01 17.70 15.45
C LYS A 44 28.53 17.53 15.38
N GLU A 45 29.28 18.40 16.06
CA GLU A 45 30.74 18.33 16.11
C GLU A 45 31.38 18.25 14.72
N GLY A 46 30.86 19.04 13.75
CA GLY A 46 31.33 19.03 12.38
C GLY A 46 30.95 17.85 11.52
N LYS A 47 30.29 16.83 12.08
CA LYS A 47 29.83 15.64 11.36
C LYS A 47 28.37 15.78 10.96
N ILE A 48 28.07 15.48 9.69
CA ILE A 48 26.71 15.52 9.15
C ILE A 48 26.14 14.09 9.17
N LYS A 49 24.92 13.94 9.72
CA LYS A 49 24.16 12.70 9.69
C LYS A 49 22.86 12.91 8.93
N HIS A 50 22.60 12.07 7.93
CA HIS A 50 21.34 12.02 7.20
C HIS A 50 20.31 11.23 8.02
N CYS A 51 19.27 11.91 8.50
CA CYS A 51 18.26 11.32 9.38
C CYS A 51 16.91 11.28 8.71
N ARG A 52 16.23 10.12 8.75
CA ARG A 52 14.84 9.99 8.30
C ARG A 52 13.90 10.73 9.27
N VAL A 53 13.03 11.56 8.74
CA VAL A 53 12.09 12.34 9.56
C VAL A 53 11.15 11.45 10.36
N ASN A 54 10.56 10.40 9.75
CA ASN A 54 9.71 9.46 10.46
C ASN A 54 10.43 8.83 11.66
N ARG A 55 11.72 8.51 11.51
CA ARG A 55 12.51 7.91 12.56
C ARG A 55 12.73 8.89 13.74
N LEU A 56 13.07 10.14 13.42
CA LEU A 56 13.23 11.19 14.43
C LEU A 56 11.94 11.41 15.21
N VAL A 57 10.79 11.43 14.54
CA VAL A 57 9.49 11.57 15.20
C VAL A 57 9.18 10.36 16.07
N ALA A 58 9.34 9.14 15.55
CA ALA A 58 9.04 7.92 16.28
C ALA A 58 9.94 7.79 17.52
N GLU A 59 11.25 7.98 17.41
CA GLU A 59 12.21 7.91 18.52
C GLU A 59 11.95 8.96 19.61
N THR A 60 11.38 10.12 19.22
CA THR A 60 11.12 11.23 20.15
C THR A 60 9.76 11.13 20.84
N TYR A 61 8.75 10.57 20.20
CA TYR A 61 7.36 10.64 20.66
C TYR A 61 6.71 9.30 20.95
N ILE A 62 7.18 8.22 20.35
CA ILE A 62 6.55 6.91 20.45
C ILE A 62 7.50 5.97 21.22
N PRO A 63 7.16 5.57 22.46
CA PRO A 63 7.96 4.56 23.15
C PRO A 63 8.05 3.28 22.33
N ASN A 64 9.28 2.77 22.15
CA ASN A 64 9.48 1.45 21.55
C ASN A 64 9.61 0.43 22.71
N PRO A 65 8.67 -0.50 22.85
CA PRO A 65 8.68 -1.46 23.95
C PRO A 65 9.83 -2.47 23.87
N ASP A 66 10.31 -2.73 22.64
CA ASP A 66 11.39 -3.69 22.38
C ASP A 66 12.11 -3.29 21.08
N PRO A 67 13.19 -2.48 21.16
CA PRO A 67 13.92 -2.00 20.00
C PRO A 67 14.62 -3.11 19.20
N GLU A 68 14.94 -4.25 19.81
CA GLU A 68 15.54 -5.39 19.11
C GLU A 68 14.49 -6.12 18.28
N LYS A 69 13.30 -6.30 18.81
CA LYS A 69 12.18 -6.94 18.15
C LYS A 69 11.51 -6.04 17.10
N TYR A 70 11.39 -4.73 17.40
CA TYR A 70 10.71 -3.75 16.53
C TYR A 70 11.65 -2.64 16.05
N PRO A 71 12.67 -2.96 15.23
CA PRO A 71 13.68 -2.00 14.80
C PRO A 71 13.20 -1.02 13.71
N HIS A 72 12.03 -1.21 13.12
CA HIS A 72 11.52 -0.42 12.01
C HIS A 72 10.39 0.52 12.43
N CYS A 73 10.25 1.64 11.69
CA CYS A 73 9.16 2.60 11.85
C CYS A 73 8.29 2.58 10.59
N GLY A 74 7.06 2.10 10.73
CA GLY A 74 6.05 2.02 9.67
C GLY A 74 5.13 3.24 9.63
N HIS A 75 4.40 3.39 8.51
CA HIS A 75 3.34 4.38 8.30
C HIS A 75 2.00 3.66 8.17
N LYS A 76 1.01 4.03 8.99
CA LYS A 76 -0.30 3.38 9.00
C LYS A 76 -1.07 3.56 7.69
N ASP A 77 -0.91 4.72 7.05
CA ASP A 77 -1.52 5.05 5.76
C ASP A 77 -0.67 4.65 4.54
N GLU A 78 0.47 3.96 4.76
CA GLU A 78 1.45 3.56 3.74
C GLU A 78 2.10 4.73 2.97
N ILE A 79 1.89 6.01 3.38
CA ILE A 79 2.44 7.20 2.72
C ILE A 79 3.71 7.66 3.46
N ARG A 80 4.87 7.46 2.84
CA ARG A 80 6.20 7.67 3.44
C ARG A 80 6.53 9.12 3.80
N THR A 81 5.77 10.08 3.30
CA THR A 81 5.93 11.50 3.60
C THR A 81 5.07 11.98 4.77
N HIS A 82 4.14 11.16 5.24
CA HIS A 82 3.21 11.49 6.32
C HIS A 82 3.78 11.13 7.70
N ASN A 83 4.62 12.02 8.24
CA ASN A 83 5.45 11.77 9.41
C ASN A 83 4.89 12.32 10.72
N TRP A 84 3.57 12.40 10.88
CA TRP A 84 2.98 12.76 12.18
C TRP A 84 2.86 11.56 13.13
N VAL A 85 2.95 11.81 14.42
CA VAL A 85 3.01 10.78 15.48
C VAL A 85 1.88 9.76 15.40
N SER A 86 0.63 10.19 15.13
CA SER A 86 -0.54 9.30 15.07
C SER A 86 -0.49 8.31 13.91
N ASN A 87 0.29 8.63 12.86
CA ASN A 87 0.45 7.79 11.66
C ASN A 87 1.64 6.81 11.75
N LEU A 88 2.51 6.98 12.73
CA LEU A 88 3.72 6.17 12.87
C LEU A 88 3.54 5.07 13.92
N TYR A 89 4.24 3.94 13.72
CA TYR A 89 4.28 2.84 14.67
C TYR A 89 5.60 2.05 14.53
N TRP A 90 5.99 1.38 15.63
CA TRP A 90 7.14 0.49 15.61
C TRP A 90 6.75 -0.90 15.11
N THR A 91 7.60 -1.52 14.31
CA THR A 91 7.32 -2.79 13.65
C THR A 91 8.61 -3.58 13.36
N ASN A 92 8.48 -4.85 13.01
CA ASN A 92 9.56 -5.67 12.49
C ASN A 92 9.44 -5.89 10.97
N SER A 93 10.43 -6.54 10.37
CA SER A 93 10.46 -6.77 8.92
C SER A 93 9.28 -7.61 8.43
N LEU A 94 8.89 -8.63 9.18
CA LEU A 94 7.79 -9.53 8.79
C LEU A 94 6.45 -8.81 8.82
N GLU A 95 6.14 -8.14 9.95
CA GLU A 95 4.91 -7.35 10.10
C GLU A 95 4.83 -6.23 9.07
N ASN A 96 5.93 -5.48 8.87
CA ASN A 96 5.98 -4.39 7.90
C ASN A 96 5.82 -4.86 6.44
N ASN A 97 6.35 -6.05 6.10
CA ASN A 97 6.18 -6.61 4.78
C ASN A 97 4.75 -7.10 4.51
N ASN A 98 4.05 -7.56 5.56
CA ASN A 98 2.67 -8.04 5.47
C ASN A 98 1.63 -6.94 5.74
N TYR A 99 2.08 -5.73 6.07
CA TYR A 99 1.18 -4.62 6.40
C TYR A 99 0.54 -4.03 5.14
N GLY A 100 -0.76 -3.72 5.24
CA GLY A 100 -1.53 -3.04 4.21
C GLY A 100 -1.60 -3.80 2.87
N HIS A 101 -1.62 -3.06 1.78
CA HIS A 101 -1.81 -3.59 0.43
C HIS A 101 -0.51 -3.87 -0.34
N ARG A 102 0.66 -3.90 0.35
CA ARG A 102 1.95 -4.09 -0.32
C ARG A 102 2.02 -5.41 -1.10
N ASN A 103 1.60 -6.52 -0.48
CA ASN A 103 1.64 -7.84 -1.12
C ASN A 103 0.65 -7.95 -2.27
N GLU A 104 -0.52 -7.31 -2.16
CA GLU A 104 -1.50 -7.21 -3.24
C GLU A 104 -0.93 -6.45 -4.44
N ARG A 105 -0.36 -5.25 -4.20
CA ARG A 105 0.30 -4.45 -5.25
C ARG A 105 1.46 -5.19 -5.92
N LEU A 106 2.28 -5.91 -5.13
CA LEU A 106 3.37 -6.72 -5.66
C LEU A 106 2.83 -7.88 -6.52
N SER A 107 1.83 -8.60 -6.02
CA SER A 107 1.15 -9.66 -6.77
C SER A 107 0.55 -9.12 -8.07
N GLU A 108 -0.07 -7.95 -8.04
CA GLU A 108 -0.61 -7.30 -9.24
C GLU A 108 0.45 -6.93 -10.26
N SER A 109 1.58 -6.37 -9.81
CA SER A 109 2.68 -5.96 -10.71
C SER A 109 3.40 -7.14 -11.35
N LEU A 110 3.46 -8.29 -10.66
CA LEU A 110 4.09 -9.52 -11.15
C LEU A 110 3.11 -10.46 -11.88
N SER A 111 1.82 -10.16 -11.81
CA SER A 111 0.76 -10.96 -12.42
C SER A 111 0.88 -10.92 -13.95
N LYS A 112 0.92 -12.10 -14.56
CA LYS A 112 0.84 -12.25 -16.01
C LYS A 112 -0.55 -12.77 -16.37
N PRO A 113 -1.41 -11.93 -16.97
CA PRO A 113 -2.72 -12.35 -17.40
C PRO A 113 -2.65 -13.49 -18.43
N VAL A 114 -3.56 -14.43 -18.28
CA VAL A 114 -3.68 -15.59 -19.18
C VAL A 114 -5.04 -15.58 -19.88
N TYR A 115 -5.08 -16.10 -21.09
CA TYR A 115 -6.26 -16.23 -21.91
C TYR A 115 -6.56 -17.71 -22.15
N CYS A 116 -7.81 -18.10 -22.03
CA CYS A 116 -8.31 -19.42 -22.39
C CYS A 116 -9.11 -19.29 -23.70
N GLU A 117 -8.70 -20.03 -24.74
CA GLU A 117 -9.31 -19.95 -26.06
C GLU A 117 -10.74 -20.49 -26.06
N GLU A 118 -11.01 -21.60 -25.40
CA GLU A 118 -12.32 -22.27 -25.36
C GLU A 118 -13.35 -21.46 -24.55
N LEU A 119 -12.89 -20.69 -23.55
CA LEU A 119 -13.77 -19.84 -22.74
C LEU A 119 -13.87 -18.41 -23.27
N ASP A 120 -13.07 -18.05 -24.28
CA ASP A 120 -12.93 -16.66 -24.76
C ASP A 120 -12.76 -15.65 -23.61
N ARG A 121 -11.91 -15.97 -22.64
CA ARG A 121 -11.83 -15.21 -21.42
C ARG A 121 -10.39 -14.99 -20.94
N VAL A 122 -10.14 -13.73 -20.51
CA VAL A 122 -8.91 -13.34 -19.84
C VAL A 122 -9.07 -13.50 -18.33
N PHE A 123 -8.05 -14.06 -17.67
CA PHE A 123 -7.93 -14.12 -16.22
C PHE A 123 -6.73 -13.30 -15.77
N LYS A 124 -6.80 -12.71 -14.57
CA LYS A 124 -5.73 -11.89 -13.99
C LYS A 124 -4.38 -12.62 -13.91
N SER A 125 -4.41 -13.94 -13.68
CA SER A 125 -3.23 -14.82 -13.64
C SER A 125 -3.65 -16.28 -13.80
N ALA A 126 -2.67 -17.17 -14.04
CA ALA A 126 -2.89 -18.61 -14.03
C ALA A 126 -3.40 -19.12 -12.67
N THR A 127 -3.01 -18.49 -11.56
CA THR A 127 -3.51 -18.83 -10.21
C THR A 127 -5.00 -18.48 -10.09
N VAL A 128 -5.40 -17.28 -10.48
CA VAL A 128 -6.82 -16.87 -10.45
C VAL A 128 -7.68 -17.76 -11.35
N ALA A 129 -7.19 -18.09 -12.55
CA ALA A 129 -7.88 -19.03 -13.43
C ALA A 129 -8.05 -20.41 -12.81
N ALA A 130 -6.99 -20.90 -12.14
CA ALA A 130 -7.00 -22.20 -11.47
C ALA A 130 -8.01 -22.23 -10.31
N ASP A 131 -8.03 -21.18 -9.49
CA ASP A 131 -8.94 -21.06 -8.33
C ASP A 131 -10.40 -20.97 -8.79
N GLU A 132 -10.72 -20.14 -9.80
CA GLU A 132 -12.08 -19.99 -10.32
C GLU A 132 -12.61 -21.25 -11.01
N LEU A 133 -11.76 -21.98 -11.73
CA LEU A 133 -12.15 -23.14 -12.53
C LEU A 133 -11.83 -24.48 -11.86
N ASN A 134 -11.32 -24.46 -10.64
CA ASN A 134 -10.86 -25.64 -9.91
C ASN A 134 -9.83 -26.47 -10.70
N LEU A 135 -8.85 -25.79 -11.27
CA LEU A 135 -7.78 -26.35 -12.10
C LEU A 135 -6.42 -26.26 -11.42
N ASN A 136 -5.38 -26.82 -12.07
CA ASN A 136 -4.00 -26.71 -11.58
C ASN A 136 -3.25 -25.54 -12.26
N ASN A 137 -2.80 -24.55 -11.47
CA ASN A 137 -2.12 -23.37 -11.97
C ASN A 137 -0.79 -23.66 -12.68
N ARG A 138 -0.06 -24.73 -12.27
CA ARG A 138 1.20 -25.13 -12.91
C ARG A 138 0.95 -25.68 -14.31
N SER A 139 -0.15 -26.42 -14.50
CA SER A 139 -0.55 -26.94 -15.80
C SER A 139 -0.97 -25.83 -16.76
N ILE A 140 -1.75 -24.85 -16.29
CA ILE A 140 -2.09 -23.64 -17.07
C ILE A 140 -0.81 -22.89 -17.45
N SER A 141 0.09 -22.65 -16.51
CA SER A 141 1.37 -21.98 -16.78
C SER A 141 2.26 -22.77 -17.74
N ALA A 142 2.22 -24.10 -17.72
CA ALA A 142 2.95 -24.94 -18.66
C ALA A 142 2.42 -24.78 -20.08
N CYS A 143 1.12 -24.64 -20.29
CA CYS A 143 0.53 -24.31 -21.58
C CYS A 143 0.97 -22.90 -22.03
N CYS A 144 0.84 -21.88 -21.19
CA CYS A 144 1.24 -20.51 -21.52
C CYS A 144 2.73 -20.37 -21.89
N THR A 145 3.58 -21.22 -21.36
CA THR A 145 5.03 -21.25 -21.69
C THR A 145 5.38 -22.18 -22.84
N GLY A 146 4.40 -22.85 -23.46
CA GLY A 146 4.60 -23.78 -24.58
C GLY A 146 5.19 -25.16 -24.18
N ARG A 147 5.29 -25.46 -22.86
CA ARG A 147 5.74 -26.77 -22.38
C ARG A 147 4.73 -27.88 -22.65
N THR A 148 3.45 -27.54 -22.66
CA THR A 148 2.34 -28.43 -23.02
C THR A 148 1.44 -27.71 -24.02
N LYS A 149 0.81 -28.46 -24.93
CA LYS A 149 -0.09 -27.86 -25.94
C LYS A 149 -1.43 -27.44 -25.36
N SER A 150 -1.99 -28.26 -24.48
CA SER A 150 -3.28 -28.03 -23.85
C SER A 150 -3.35 -28.67 -22.46
N TYR A 151 -4.32 -28.28 -21.65
CA TYR A 151 -4.63 -28.88 -20.36
C TYR A 151 -6.15 -29.11 -20.25
N LEU A 152 -6.55 -30.37 -20.05
CA LEU A 152 -7.95 -30.80 -20.02
C LEU A 152 -8.78 -30.33 -21.23
N GLY A 153 -8.18 -30.39 -22.43
CA GLY A 153 -8.83 -29.96 -23.68
C GLY A 153 -8.86 -28.43 -23.88
N GLN A 154 -8.29 -27.66 -22.95
CA GLN A 154 -8.25 -26.21 -23.02
C GLN A 154 -6.87 -25.72 -23.47
N HIS A 155 -6.86 -24.69 -24.34
CA HIS A 155 -5.67 -24.02 -24.81
C HIS A 155 -5.46 -22.71 -24.05
N TRP A 156 -4.29 -22.59 -23.43
CA TRP A 156 -3.93 -21.46 -22.58
C TRP A 156 -2.70 -20.76 -23.13
N ARG A 157 -2.74 -19.44 -23.19
CA ARG A 157 -1.61 -18.58 -23.52
C ARG A 157 -1.57 -17.34 -22.65
N PHE A 158 -0.47 -16.61 -22.67
CA PHE A 158 -0.48 -15.27 -22.11
C PHE A 158 -1.40 -14.36 -22.92
N ALA A 159 -2.15 -13.52 -22.25
CA ALA A 159 -3.02 -12.55 -22.89
C ALA A 159 -2.20 -11.48 -23.61
N THR A 160 -2.69 -11.01 -24.73
CA THR A 160 -2.10 -9.89 -25.49
C THR A 160 -2.37 -8.56 -24.79
N GLU A 161 -1.63 -7.51 -25.15
CA GLU A 161 -1.82 -6.17 -24.59
C GLU A 161 -3.24 -5.64 -24.79
N THR A 162 -3.82 -5.91 -25.96
CA THR A 162 -5.21 -5.52 -26.31
C THR A 162 -6.22 -6.23 -25.41
N GLU A 163 -6.08 -7.53 -25.22
CA GLU A 163 -6.94 -8.33 -24.35
C GLU A 163 -6.82 -7.88 -22.89
N ILE A 164 -5.61 -7.57 -22.45
CA ILE A 164 -5.35 -7.02 -21.10
C ILE A 164 -6.03 -5.66 -20.93
N ALA A 165 -5.98 -4.78 -21.95
CA ALA A 165 -6.61 -3.48 -21.90
C ALA A 165 -8.13 -3.63 -21.79
N ILE A 166 -8.75 -4.47 -22.62
CA ILE A 166 -10.19 -4.76 -22.58
C ILE A 166 -10.60 -5.35 -21.23
N TYR A 167 -9.82 -6.29 -20.71
CA TYR A 167 -10.07 -6.90 -19.39
C TYR A 167 -10.06 -5.85 -18.26
N LYS A 168 -9.06 -4.97 -18.25
CA LYS A 168 -8.95 -3.88 -17.27
C LYS A 168 -10.13 -2.90 -17.36
N MET A 169 -10.55 -2.54 -18.56
CA MET A 169 -11.71 -1.67 -18.78
C MET A 169 -13.01 -2.30 -18.25
N LYS A 170 -13.26 -3.58 -18.58
CA LYS A 170 -14.42 -4.34 -18.06
C LYS A 170 -14.40 -4.38 -16.53
N THR A 171 -13.27 -4.76 -15.92
CA THR A 171 -13.14 -4.84 -14.46
C THR A 171 -13.35 -3.48 -13.77
N SER A 172 -12.91 -2.38 -14.39
CA SER A 172 -13.13 -1.02 -13.86
C SER A 172 -14.61 -0.63 -13.97
N LEU A 173 -15.28 -0.99 -15.07
CA LEU A 173 -16.70 -0.74 -15.26
C LEU A 173 -17.55 -1.52 -14.24
N ASP A 174 -17.21 -2.79 -14.00
CA ASP A 174 -17.92 -3.64 -13.02
C ASP A 174 -17.79 -3.05 -11.61
N LYS A 175 -16.58 -2.63 -11.21
CA LYS A 175 -16.35 -1.96 -9.91
C LYS A 175 -17.16 -0.66 -9.76
N LEU A 176 -17.24 0.14 -10.82
CA LEU A 176 -18.02 1.38 -10.82
C LEU A 176 -19.53 1.07 -10.72
N THR A 177 -20.00 0.08 -11.45
CA THR A 177 -21.39 -0.37 -11.39
C THR A 177 -21.78 -0.87 -9.99
N ASP A 178 -20.89 -1.63 -9.33
CA ASP A 178 -21.11 -2.13 -7.99
C ASP A 178 -21.09 -1.00 -6.94
N ALA A 179 -20.21 -0.01 -7.11
CA ALA A 179 -20.18 1.18 -6.26
C ALA A 179 -21.49 1.98 -6.38
N ILE A 180 -21.98 2.23 -7.59
CA ILE A 180 -23.25 2.92 -7.85
C ILE A 180 -24.43 2.16 -7.23
N LYS A 181 -24.47 0.83 -7.39
CA LYS A 181 -25.52 0.00 -6.76
C LYS A 181 -25.51 0.11 -5.24
N LYS A 182 -24.32 0.13 -4.63
CA LYS A 182 -24.14 0.29 -3.18
C LYS A 182 -24.64 1.66 -2.71
N ASP A 183 -24.30 2.73 -3.41
CA ASP A 183 -24.74 4.07 -3.07
C ASP A 183 -26.27 4.22 -3.18
N LEU A 184 -26.88 3.71 -4.27
CA LEU A 184 -28.35 3.68 -4.43
C LEU A 184 -29.05 2.86 -3.34
N HIS A 185 -28.43 1.78 -2.89
CA HIS A 185 -28.98 0.99 -1.79
C HIS A 185 -28.97 1.75 -0.46
N LEU A 186 -27.89 2.51 -0.18
CA LEU A 186 -27.79 3.37 1.00
C LEU A 186 -28.79 4.52 0.98
N GLU A 187 -29.00 5.16 -0.18
CA GLU A 187 -30.03 6.20 -0.36
C GLU A 187 -31.43 5.66 -0.10
N ARG A 188 -31.74 4.47 -0.61
CA ARG A 188 -33.04 3.82 -0.37
C ARG A 188 -33.27 3.52 1.10
N ILE A 189 -32.26 3.00 1.83
CA ILE A 189 -32.38 2.77 3.28
C ILE A 189 -32.60 4.09 4.02
N GLY A 190 -31.90 5.17 3.63
CA GLY A 190 -32.07 6.49 4.20
C GLY A 190 -33.51 7.05 4.03
N LEU A 191 -34.10 6.85 2.86
CA LEU A 191 -35.49 7.25 2.58
C LEU A 191 -36.49 6.42 3.40
N GLU A 192 -36.29 5.10 3.51
CA GLU A 192 -37.13 4.21 4.30
C GLU A 192 -37.07 4.56 5.81
N CYS A 193 -35.88 4.89 6.34
CA CYS A 193 -35.74 5.34 7.73
C CYS A 193 -36.45 6.68 7.99
N ASN A 194 -36.34 7.65 7.06
CA ASN A 194 -37.00 8.93 7.20
C ASN A 194 -38.55 8.80 7.16
N ALA A 195 -39.07 7.97 6.26
CA ALA A 195 -40.51 7.68 6.18
C ALA A 195 -41.07 7.03 7.47
N LEU A 196 -40.26 6.16 8.10
CA LEU A 196 -40.64 5.54 9.39
C LEU A 196 -40.61 6.58 10.54
N LEU A 197 -39.67 7.53 10.53
CA LEU A 197 -39.62 8.60 11.53
C LEU A 197 -40.80 9.57 11.39
N GLU A 198 -41.20 9.92 10.16
CA GLU A 198 -42.37 10.77 9.89
C GLU A 198 -43.70 10.09 10.24
N SER A 199 -43.78 8.77 10.16
CA SER A 199 -45.00 8.01 10.52
C SER A 199 -45.13 7.76 12.03
N ALA A 200 -44.11 8.08 12.83
CA ALA A 200 -44.07 7.88 14.28
C ALA A 200 -44.35 9.19 15.06
N CYS A 201 -44.53 10.32 14.37
CA CYS A 201 -44.96 11.60 14.91
C CYS A 201 -46.44 11.85 14.60
#